data_f8e360bc9fc9ebdd4c9b8e4ad59710fe
#
_entry.id   f8e360bc9fc9ebdd4c9b8e4ad59710fe
#
_cell.length_a   1.000
_cell.length_b   1.000
_cell.length_c   1.000
_cell.angle_alpha   90.00
_cell.angle_beta   90.00
_cell.angle_gamma   90.00
#
_symmetry.space_group_name_H-M   'P 1'
#
loop_
_entity.id
_entity.type
_entity.pdbx_description
1 polymer ?
#
loop_
_entity_poly.entity_id
_entity_poly.type
_entity_poly.pdbx_seq_one_letter_code
_entity_poly.pdbx_strand_id
1 'polypeptide(L)'
;MTEERSVPDFAHFWEQFKRYPLRDKVIAALGVMRWALRLYKFDSREPFIIERKVQVLKWKGGIIEVGRGARWAMGSKIVVGGHLRFGSRAILGPHSTLMCATEVSIGDRCMFAWNVSIFDSIGHRLWMERVGEVEVEAPITIGNDVWVGPYSIIMKGVTIGNNVVIGAGSVVRRDVPPNSLVYGNPARLAGKVERWER
;
A
#
# COMPACT_ATOMS: atom_id res chain seq x y z
N MET A 1 -6.40 1.05 34.15
CA MET A 1 -5.55 -0.15 33.98
C MET A 1 -5.50 -0.45 32.51
N THR A 2 -4.46 0.02 31.85
CA THR A 2 -4.22 -0.17 30.42
C THR A 2 -3.33 -1.40 30.26
N GLU A 3 -3.89 -2.51 29.75
CA GLU A 3 -3.09 -3.66 29.34
C GLU A 3 -2.18 -3.27 28.17
N GLU A 4 -0.91 -3.07 28.46
CA GLU A 4 0.15 -3.10 27.46
C GLU A 4 0.17 -4.47 26.78
N ARG A 5 -0.38 -4.57 25.60
CA ARG A 5 -0.18 -5.75 24.75
C ARG A 5 1.25 -5.71 24.24
N SER A 6 2.13 -6.38 24.95
CA SER A 6 3.51 -6.62 24.54
C SER A 6 3.58 -7.15 23.10
N VAL A 7 4.48 -6.56 22.31
CA VAL A 7 4.89 -7.10 21.02
C VAL A 7 5.33 -8.56 21.26
N PRO A 8 4.77 -9.55 20.55
CA PRO A 8 5.20 -10.93 20.76
C PRO A 8 6.67 -11.04 20.41
N ASP A 9 7.46 -11.43 21.38
CA ASP A 9 8.88 -11.65 21.28
C ASP A 9 9.16 -12.67 20.14
N PHE A 10 10.07 -12.33 19.25
CA PHE A 10 10.53 -13.20 18.17
C PHE A 10 11.06 -14.54 18.75
N ALA A 11 11.57 -14.54 19.97
CA ALA A 11 11.95 -15.71 20.73
C ALA A 11 10.75 -16.63 21.00
N HIS A 12 9.59 -16.08 21.35
CA HIS A 12 8.38 -16.87 21.60
C HIS A 12 7.84 -17.52 20.31
N PHE A 13 7.87 -16.81 19.18
CA PHE A 13 7.54 -17.39 17.87
C PHE A 13 8.51 -18.54 17.52
N TRP A 14 9.81 -18.33 17.77
CA TRP A 14 10.85 -19.32 17.47
C TRP A 14 10.73 -20.57 18.34
N GLU A 15 10.34 -20.45 19.62
CA GLU A 15 10.07 -21.57 20.50
C GLU A 15 8.83 -22.37 20.11
N GLN A 16 7.77 -21.70 19.66
CA GLN A 16 6.60 -22.40 19.10
C GLN A 16 6.95 -23.09 17.77
N PHE A 17 7.73 -22.44 16.91
CA PHE A 17 8.16 -23.01 15.64
C PHE A 17 9.03 -24.27 15.83
N LYS A 18 9.82 -24.36 16.89
CA LYS A 18 10.59 -25.55 17.25
C LYS A 18 9.73 -26.79 17.54
N ARG A 19 8.48 -26.60 17.99
CA ARG A 19 7.57 -27.70 18.35
C ARG A 19 6.89 -28.35 17.14
N TYR A 20 6.94 -27.76 15.97
CA TYR A 20 6.38 -28.37 14.77
C TYR A 20 7.30 -29.47 14.22
N PRO A 21 6.74 -30.57 13.65
CA PRO A 21 7.51 -31.57 12.96
C PRO A 21 8.38 -30.95 11.86
N LEU A 22 9.58 -31.51 11.65
CA LEU A 22 10.53 -30.96 10.66
C LEU A 22 9.92 -30.84 9.26
N ARG A 23 9.06 -31.80 8.88
CA ARG A 23 8.31 -31.79 7.63
C ARG A 23 7.43 -30.53 7.48
N ASP A 24 6.72 -30.13 8.52
CA ASP A 24 5.81 -28.98 8.50
C ASP A 24 6.58 -27.66 8.51
N LYS A 25 7.74 -27.63 9.16
CA LYS A 25 8.70 -26.51 9.10
C LYS A 25 9.22 -26.29 7.67
N VAL A 26 9.59 -27.37 7.01
CA VAL A 26 10.07 -27.35 5.62
C VAL A 26 8.95 -26.93 4.66
N ILE A 27 7.73 -27.45 4.85
CA ILE A 27 6.58 -27.08 4.04
C ILE A 27 6.21 -25.59 4.23
N ALA A 28 6.20 -25.11 5.47
CA ALA A 28 5.94 -23.70 5.77
C ALA A 28 7.03 -22.79 5.18
N ALA A 29 8.31 -23.14 5.36
CA ALA A 29 9.43 -22.39 4.80
C ALA A 29 9.43 -22.39 3.27
N LEU A 30 9.17 -23.54 2.64
CA LEU A 30 9.07 -23.68 1.18
C LEU A 30 7.81 -22.97 0.65
N GLY A 31 6.71 -22.99 1.40
CA GLY A 31 5.47 -22.26 1.05
C GLY A 31 5.70 -20.75 1.03
N VAL A 32 6.31 -20.21 2.07
CA VAL A 32 6.69 -18.78 2.16
C VAL A 32 7.72 -18.43 1.09
N MET A 33 8.73 -19.27 0.88
CA MET A 33 9.79 -19.06 -0.13
C MET A 33 9.23 -19.15 -1.57
N ARG A 34 8.38 -20.14 -1.87
CA ARG A 34 7.72 -20.25 -3.19
C ARG A 34 6.74 -19.11 -3.43
N TRP A 35 6.06 -18.65 -2.40
CA TRP A 35 5.17 -17.49 -2.46
C TRP A 35 5.98 -16.21 -2.70
N ALA A 36 7.07 -15.99 -1.97
CA ALA A 36 7.98 -14.88 -2.16
C ALA A 36 8.64 -14.91 -3.56
N LEU A 37 9.18 -16.04 -4.00
CA LEU A 37 9.85 -16.20 -5.30
C LEU A 37 8.90 -16.07 -6.51
N ARG A 38 7.61 -16.38 -6.35
CA ARG A 38 6.61 -16.22 -7.43
C ARG A 38 6.05 -14.81 -7.57
N LEU A 39 6.15 -13.99 -6.52
CA LEU A 39 5.52 -12.68 -6.46
C LEU A 39 6.51 -11.52 -6.58
N TYR A 40 7.80 -11.72 -6.32
CA TYR A 40 8.76 -10.62 -6.15
C TYR A 40 10.06 -10.82 -6.94
N LYS A 41 10.51 -9.76 -7.62
CA LYS A 41 11.92 -9.58 -7.94
C LYS A 41 12.62 -9.12 -6.65
N PHE A 42 13.33 -10.02 -5.99
CA PHE A 42 13.93 -9.79 -4.68
C PHE A 42 15.37 -9.26 -4.83
N ASP A 43 15.68 -8.13 -4.20
CA ASP A 43 17.06 -7.71 -3.94
C ASP A 43 17.39 -7.89 -2.46
N SER A 44 18.45 -8.65 -2.16
CA SER A 44 18.77 -9.19 -0.84
C SER A 44 19.35 -8.21 0.17
N ARG A 45 19.65 -6.95 -0.21
CA ARG A 45 20.38 -6.01 0.65
C ARG A 45 19.47 -5.22 1.61
N GLU A 46 18.22 -4.97 1.22
CA GLU A 46 17.20 -4.37 2.09
C GLU A 46 15.89 -5.14 1.85
N PRO A 47 15.55 -6.13 2.68
CA PRO A 47 14.40 -6.99 2.43
C PRO A 47 13.09 -6.20 2.52
N PHE A 48 12.14 -6.58 1.65
CA PHE A 48 10.76 -6.16 1.78
C PHE A 48 10.12 -6.84 3.00
N ILE A 49 9.38 -6.06 3.80
CA ILE A 49 8.78 -6.54 5.06
C ILE A 49 7.26 -6.64 4.89
N ILE A 50 6.73 -7.84 5.11
CA ILE A 50 5.29 -8.08 5.25
C ILE A 50 5.01 -8.43 6.71
N GLU A 51 4.21 -7.61 7.38
CA GLU A 51 3.82 -7.84 8.77
C GLU A 51 2.67 -8.85 8.90
N ARG A 52 2.33 -9.17 10.15
CA ARG A 52 1.25 -10.12 10.44
C ARG A 52 -0.10 -9.66 9.91
N LYS A 53 -0.94 -10.63 9.52
CA LYS A 53 -2.32 -10.41 9.04
C LYS A 53 -2.41 -9.54 7.78
N VAL A 54 -1.32 -9.32 7.05
CA VAL A 54 -1.39 -8.73 5.71
C VAL A 54 -2.02 -9.73 4.77
N GLN A 55 -3.02 -9.29 4.01
CA GLN A 55 -3.70 -10.09 3.00
C GLN A 55 -3.29 -9.62 1.62
N VAL A 56 -2.74 -10.51 0.82
CA VAL A 56 -2.42 -10.25 -0.59
C VAL A 56 -3.26 -11.17 -1.47
N LEU A 57 -4.18 -10.57 -2.20
CA LEU A 57 -5.03 -11.24 -3.16
C LEU A 57 -4.58 -10.86 -4.57
N LYS A 58 -4.08 -11.83 -5.30
CA LYS A 58 -3.62 -11.63 -6.68
C LYS A 58 -4.52 -12.37 -7.65
N TRP A 59 -5.15 -11.65 -8.55
CA TRP A 59 -5.92 -12.23 -9.64
C TRP A 59 -4.99 -12.71 -10.77
N LYS A 60 -5.53 -13.57 -11.65
CA LYS A 60 -4.78 -14.07 -12.81
C LYS A 60 -4.35 -12.88 -13.68
N GLY A 61 -3.04 -12.78 -13.96
CA GLY A 61 -2.45 -11.68 -14.73
C GLY A 61 -1.91 -10.52 -13.90
N GLY A 62 -2.29 -10.37 -12.63
CA GLY A 62 -1.75 -9.31 -11.78
C GLY A 62 -0.23 -9.40 -11.63
N ILE A 63 0.43 -8.26 -11.65
CA ILE A 63 1.90 -8.12 -11.48
C ILE A 63 2.16 -7.27 -10.25
N ILE A 64 3.11 -7.69 -9.42
CA ILE A 64 3.52 -6.94 -8.23
C ILE A 64 5.04 -6.77 -8.27
N GLU A 65 5.48 -5.52 -8.31
CA GLU A 65 6.88 -5.13 -8.19
C GLU A 65 7.06 -4.33 -6.89
N VAL A 66 8.00 -4.75 -6.04
CA VAL A 66 8.23 -4.09 -4.75
C VAL A 66 9.70 -3.72 -4.62
N GLY A 67 9.95 -2.46 -4.29
CA GLY A 67 11.28 -1.91 -4.08
C GLY A 67 11.90 -2.38 -2.76
N ARG A 68 13.21 -2.15 -2.63
CA ARG A 68 14.00 -2.50 -1.45
C ARG A 68 13.53 -1.76 -0.21
N GLY A 69 13.53 -2.42 0.95
CA GLY A 69 13.16 -1.82 2.22
C GLY A 69 11.71 -1.34 2.30
N ALA A 70 10.88 -1.73 1.35
CA ALA A 70 9.45 -1.45 1.41
C ALA A 70 8.77 -2.24 2.53
N ARG A 71 7.63 -1.76 3.03
CA ARG A 71 6.94 -2.38 4.14
C ARG A 71 5.42 -2.33 3.97
N TRP A 72 4.77 -3.46 4.15
CA TRP A 72 3.33 -3.57 4.31
C TRP A 72 3.00 -3.92 5.75
N ALA A 73 2.36 -2.98 6.44
CA ALA A 73 2.11 -3.08 7.86
C ALA A 73 0.89 -3.96 8.18
N MET A 74 0.79 -4.32 9.44
CA MET A 74 -0.19 -5.25 9.97
C MET A 74 -1.63 -4.97 9.54
N GLY A 75 -2.33 -6.01 9.12
CA GLY A 75 -3.75 -5.95 8.78
C GLY A 75 -4.06 -5.25 7.46
N SER A 76 -3.06 -4.86 6.67
CA SER A 76 -3.28 -4.27 5.35
C SER A 76 -3.83 -5.30 4.37
N LYS A 77 -4.62 -4.83 3.41
CA LYS A 77 -5.18 -5.63 2.32
C LYS A 77 -4.72 -5.10 0.98
N ILE A 78 -4.09 -5.94 0.18
CA ILE A 78 -3.59 -5.61 -1.15
C ILE A 78 -4.27 -6.54 -2.15
N VAL A 79 -5.01 -5.98 -3.10
CA VAL A 79 -5.71 -6.71 -4.16
C VAL A 79 -5.15 -6.27 -5.49
N VAL A 80 -4.62 -7.20 -6.30
CA VAL A 80 -3.95 -6.86 -7.54
C VAL A 80 -4.46 -7.71 -8.71
N GLY A 81 -5.12 -7.05 -9.64
CA GLY A 81 -5.52 -7.61 -10.94
C GLY A 81 -4.65 -7.07 -12.08
N GLY A 82 -4.15 -5.85 -11.94
CA GLY A 82 -3.31 -5.12 -12.87
C GLY A 82 -1.82 -5.13 -12.50
N HIS A 83 -1.17 -3.99 -12.64
CA HIS A 83 0.26 -3.84 -12.37
C HIS A 83 0.51 -2.89 -11.17
N LEU A 84 0.90 -3.45 -10.04
CA LEU A 84 1.31 -2.71 -8.85
C LEU A 84 2.82 -2.53 -8.83
N ARG A 85 3.29 -1.27 -8.85
CA ARG A 85 4.66 -0.88 -8.50
C ARG A 85 4.65 -0.19 -7.15
N PHE A 86 5.42 -0.71 -6.21
CA PHE A 86 5.53 -0.17 -4.85
C PHE A 86 7.00 0.15 -4.55
N GLY A 87 7.33 1.43 -4.45
CA GLY A 87 8.70 1.95 -4.43
C GLY A 87 9.54 1.51 -3.23
N SER A 88 10.84 1.78 -3.32
CA SER A 88 11.82 1.46 -2.28
C SER A 88 11.57 2.28 -1.02
N ARG A 89 11.67 1.65 0.16
CA ARG A 89 11.44 2.27 1.46
C ARG A 89 10.06 2.92 1.60
N ALA A 90 9.10 2.57 0.73
CA ALA A 90 7.72 2.97 0.88
C ALA A 90 7.03 2.12 1.96
N ILE A 91 6.13 2.73 2.72
CA ILE A 91 5.42 2.07 3.82
C ILE A 91 3.92 2.19 3.59
N LEU A 92 3.24 1.07 3.49
CA LEU A 92 1.78 1.01 3.61
C LEU A 92 1.44 0.75 5.07
N GLY A 93 0.85 1.73 5.73
CA GLY A 93 0.53 1.70 7.15
C GLY A 93 -0.54 0.68 7.54
N PRO A 94 -0.72 0.42 8.83
CA PRO A 94 -1.63 -0.62 9.32
C PRO A 94 -3.07 -0.44 8.84
N HIS A 95 -3.75 -1.57 8.59
CA HIS A 95 -5.16 -1.62 8.20
C HIS A 95 -5.50 -0.83 6.92
N SER A 96 -4.50 -0.50 6.10
CA SER A 96 -4.71 0.17 4.82
C SER A 96 -5.14 -0.80 3.74
N THR A 97 -5.86 -0.29 2.74
CA THR A 97 -6.32 -1.09 1.60
C THR A 97 -5.76 -0.50 0.31
N LEU A 98 -5.15 -1.34 -0.52
CA LEU A 98 -4.71 -1.02 -1.86
C LEU A 98 -5.38 -1.96 -2.84
N MET A 99 -6.16 -1.40 -3.77
CA MET A 99 -6.73 -2.12 -4.90
C MET A 99 -6.08 -1.59 -6.18
N CYS A 100 -5.51 -2.50 -6.95
CA CYS A 100 -4.90 -2.27 -8.25
C CYS A 100 -5.59 -3.17 -9.27
N ALA A 101 -6.59 -2.64 -9.94
CA ALA A 101 -7.31 -3.33 -11.00
C ALA A 101 -6.57 -3.20 -12.34
N THR A 102 -6.02 -2.02 -12.64
CA THR A 102 -5.27 -1.70 -13.85
C THR A 102 -3.81 -1.39 -13.56
N GLU A 103 -3.53 -0.22 -12.96
CA GLU A 103 -2.17 0.18 -12.62
C GLU A 103 -2.14 1.12 -11.41
N VAL A 104 -1.30 0.77 -10.43
CA VAL A 104 -0.95 1.65 -9.31
C VAL A 104 0.57 1.71 -9.20
N SER A 105 1.12 2.91 -9.41
CA SER A 105 2.55 3.18 -9.28
C SER A 105 2.81 4.09 -8.09
N ILE A 106 3.60 3.63 -7.14
CA ILE A 106 3.99 4.36 -5.94
C ILE A 106 5.50 4.50 -5.93
N GLY A 107 5.97 5.73 -5.81
CA GLY A 107 7.38 6.06 -5.78
C GLY A 107 8.09 5.69 -4.47
N ASP A 108 9.34 6.08 -4.39
CA ASP A 108 10.21 5.76 -3.27
C ASP A 108 9.92 6.62 -2.03
N ARG A 109 10.22 6.08 -0.83
CA ARG A 109 10.13 6.77 0.46
C ARG A 109 8.76 7.34 0.80
N CYS A 110 7.71 6.85 0.14
CA CYS A 110 6.35 7.23 0.49
C CYS A 110 5.93 6.65 1.84
N MET A 111 5.11 7.39 2.57
CA MET A 111 4.54 6.94 3.84
C MET A 111 3.02 7.11 3.83
N PHE A 112 2.33 6.00 3.85
CA PHE A 112 0.88 5.94 4.06
C PHE A 112 0.64 5.61 5.53
N ALA A 113 -0.09 6.46 6.23
CA ALA A 113 -0.46 6.21 7.62
C ALA A 113 -1.48 5.06 7.72
N TRP A 114 -2.06 4.84 8.87
CA TRP A 114 -3.06 3.77 9.05
C TRP A 114 -4.40 4.10 8.40
N ASN A 115 -5.13 3.05 8.00
CA ASN A 115 -6.47 3.14 7.39
C ASN A 115 -6.50 4.00 6.12
N VAL A 116 -5.43 4.04 5.34
CA VAL A 116 -5.42 4.69 4.03
C VAL A 116 -6.02 3.74 2.99
N SER A 117 -6.82 4.29 2.09
CA SER A 117 -7.42 3.55 0.99
C SER A 117 -6.95 4.09 -0.36
N ILE A 118 -6.50 3.19 -1.24
CA ILE A 118 -6.02 3.51 -2.60
C ILE A 118 -6.79 2.63 -3.56
N PHE A 119 -7.57 3.24 -4.47
CA PHE A 119 -8.43 2.52 -5.41
C PHE A 119 -8.29 3.09 -6.82
N ASP A 120 -7.75 2.32 -7.75
CA ASP A 120 -7.71 2.65 -9.18
C ASP A 120 -8.99 2.23 -9.92
N SER A 121 -9.96 1.66 -9.22
CA SER A 121 -11.24 1.21 -9.76
C SER A 121 -12.39 1.50 -8.78
N ILE A 122 -13.56 1.83 -9.29
CA ILE A 122 -14.80 1.89 -8.51
C ILE A 122 -15.54 0.53 -8.46
N GLY A 123 -15.04 -0.46 -9.17
CA GLY A 123 -15.49 -1.86 -9.10
C GLY A 123 -16.78 -2.18 -9.82
N HIS A 124 -17.59 -1.18 -10.17
CA HIS A 124 -18.90 -1.39 -10.81
C HIS A 124 -19.09 -0.45 -11.99
N ARG A 125 -19.75 -0.96 -13.06
CA ARG A 125 -20.14 -0.13 -14.21
C ARG A 125 -21.23 0.83 -13.77
N LEU A 126 -21.10 2.08 -14.18
CA LEU A 126 -22.03 3.17 -13.85
C LEU A 126 -22.39 3.93 -15.13
N TRP A 127 -23.68 4.16 -15.32
CA TRP A 127 -24.19 5.03 -16.39
C TRP A 127 -24.89 6.23 -15.76
N MET A 128 -24.54 7.41 -16.22
CA MET A 128 -25.14 8.66 -15.75
C MET A 128 -25.96 9.29 -16.88
N GLU A 129 -27.10 9.90 -16.54
CA GLU A 129 -28.11 10.39 -17.47
C GLU A 129 -27.57 11.31 -18.59
N ARG A 130 -26.62 12.16 -18.31
CA ARG A 130 -26.05 13.12 -19.28
C ARG A 130 -24.64 12.80 -19.74
N VAL A 131 -24.01 11.82 -19.18
CA VAL A 131 -22.60 11.50 -19.39
C VAL A 131 -22.45 10.15 -20.11
N GLY A 132 -23.45 9.27 -20.00
CA GLY A 132 -23.37 7.90 -20.46
C GLY A 132 -22.58 7.01 -19.50
N GLU A 133 -21.84 6.06 -20.04
CA GLU A 133 -20.99 5.17 -19.24
C GLU A 133 -19.81 5.94 -18.63
N VAL A 134 -19.66 5.79 -17.32
CA VAL A 134 -18.54 6.40 -16.59
C VAL A 134 -17.37 5.44 -16.60
N GLU A 135 -16.17 5.94 -16.88
CA GLU A 135 -14.94 5.16 -16.77
C GLU A 135 -14.79 4.57 -15.37
N VAL A 136 -14.71 3.24 -15.31
CA VAL A 136 -14.72 2.50 -14.04
C VAL A 136 -13.35 2.46 -13.40
N GLU A 137 -12.31 2.45 -14.20
CA GLU A 137 -10.92 2.25 -13.83
C GLU A 137 -10.04 3.33 -14.44
N ALA A 138 -9.07 3.81 -13.69
CA ALA A 138 -8.04 4.71 -14.21
C ALA A 138 -6.78 4.61 -13.34
N PRO A 139 -5.57 4.60 -13.93
CA PRO A 139 -4.32 4.39 -13.20
C PRO A 139 -4.09 5.46 -12.15
N ILE A 140 -3.36 5.08 -11.10
CA ILE A 140 -2.89 5.98 -10.04
C ILE A 140 -1.38 6.06 -10.12
N THR A 141 -0.85 7.30 -10.12
CA THR A 141 0.59 7.55 -10.04
C THR A 141 0.89 8.42 -8.83
N ILE A 142 1.76 7.93 -7.94
CA ILE A 142 2.22 8.63 -6.75
C ILE A 142 3.74 8.78 -6.85
N GLY A 143 4.22 10.01 -6.79
CA GLY A 143 5.64 10.34 -6.85
C GLY A 143 6.42 9.89 -5.62
N ASN A 144 7.64 10.37 -5.49
CA ASN A 144 8.53 10.09 -4.35
C ASN A 144 8.23 11.00 -3.17
N ASP A 145 8.61 10.56 -1.96
CA ASP A 145 8.53 11.38 -0.74
C ASP A 145 7.12 11.93 -0.47
N VAL A 146 6.10 11.11 -0.70
CA VAL A 146 4.71 11.47 -0.43
C VAL A 146 4.29 10.94 0.94
N TRP A 147 3.74 11.84 1.76
CA TRP A 147 3.13 11.45 3.04
C TRP A 147 1.61 11.58 2.98
N VAL A 148 0.93 10.49 3.27
CA VAL A 148 -0.54 10.41 3.31
C VAL A 148 -0.99 10.20 4.74
N GLY A 149 -1.71 11.16 5.28
CA GLY A 149 -2.29 11.12 6.62
C GLY A 149 -3.35 10.02 6.78
N PRO A 150 -3.64 9.60 8.02
CA PRO A 150 -4.56 8.50 8.30
C PRO A 150 -5.98 8.78 7.79
N TYR A 151 -6.70 7.68 7.47
CA TYR A 151 -8.09 7.73 6.98
C TYR A 151 -8.28 8.46 5.66
N SER A 152 -7.22 8.71 4.90
CA SER A 152 -7.31 9.34 3.58
C SER A 152 -7.65 8.32 2.50
N ILE A 153 -8.28 8.82 1.44
CA ILE A 153 -8.67 8.03 0.26
C ILE A 153 -8.03 8.65 -0.97
N ILE A 154 -7.33 7.83 -1.76
CA ILE A 154 -6.80 8.19 -3.07
C ILE A 154 -7.65 7.47 -4.12
N MET A 155 -8.31 8.26 -4.97
CA MET A 155 -9.23 7.76 -5.99
C MET A 155 -8.52 7.53 -7.31
N LYS A 156 -9.14 6.75 -8.16
CA LYS A 156 -8.70 6.43 -9.52
C LYS A 156 -8.36 7.66 -10.35
N GLY A 157 -7.40 7.50 -11.26
CA GLY A 157 -7.03 8.54 -12.24
C GLY A 157 -6.22 9.69 -11.67
N VAL A 158 -5.72 9.60 -10.44
CA VAL A 158 -5.01 10.70 -9.77
C VAL A 158 -3.50 10.54 -9.94
N THR A 159 -2.86 11.64 -10.34
CA THR A 159 -1.41 11.81 -10.29
C THR A 159 -1.01 12.71 -9.13
N ILE A 160 -0.18 12.20 -8.22
CA ILE A 160 0.37 12.93 -7.07
C ILE A 160 1.86 13.13 -7.33
N GLY A 161 2.30 14.39 -7.33
CA GLY A 161 3.70 14.76 -7.53
C GLY A 161 4.60 14.36 -6.36
N ASN A 162 5.89 14.63 -6.51
CA ASN A 162 6.88 14.39 -5.46
C ASN A 162 6.71 15.36 -4.28
N ASN A 163 7.14 14.92 -3.09
CA ASN A 163 7.18 15.77 -1.88
C ASN A 163 5.81 16.39 -1.56
N VAL A 164 4.76 15.57 -1.59
CA VAL A 164 3.38 15.97 -1.28
C VAL A 164 3.01 15.47 0.11
N VAL A 165 2.29 16.30 0.85
CA VAL A 165 1.64 15.94 2.11
C VAL A 165 0.14 15.98 1.94
N ILE A 166 -0.53 14.88 2.27
CA ILE A 166 -1.99 14.76 2.28
C ILE A 166 -2.44 14.68 3.74
N GLY A 167 -3.23 15.66 4.18
CA GLY A 167 -3.77 15.70 5.52
C GLY A 167 -4.71 14.54 5.84
N ALA A 168 -4.87 14.23 7.12
CA ALA A 168 -5.73 13.14 7.57
C ALA A 168 -7.19 13.29 7.10
N GLY A 169 -7.88 12.19 6.82
CA GLY A 169 -9.28 12.16 6.41
C GLY A 169 -9.56 12.78 5.04
N SER A 170 -8.54 12.97 4.22
CA SER A 170 -8.69 13.62 2.91
C SER A 170 -9.18 12.65 1.84
N VAL A 171 -9.97 13.18 0.89
CA VAL A 171 -10.37 12.46 -0.31
C VAL A 171 -9.74 13.12 -1.54
N VAL A 172 -8.69 12.49 -2.07
CA VAL A 172 -7.95 12.96 -3.25
C VAL A 172 -8.60 12.37 -4.50
N ARG A 173 -9.17 13.22 -5.32
CA ARG A 173 -9.86 12.86 -6.56
C ARG A 173 -9.45 13.72 -7.77
N ARG A 174 -8.37 14.47 -7.64
CA ARG A 174 -7.73 15.28 -8.69
C ARG A 174 -6.24 15.25 -8.48
N ASP A 175 -5.52 15.53 -9.54
CA ASP A 175 -4.06 15.62 -9.50
C ASP A 175 -3.57 16.62 -8.46
N VAL A 176 -2.45 16.28 -7.84
CA VAL A 176 -1.79 17.09 -6.82
C VAL A 176 -0.40 17.47 -7.33
N PRO A 177 -0.12 18.75 -7.53
CA PRO A 177 1.19 19.18 -7.98
C PRO A 177 2.28 18.87 -6.94
N PRO A 178 3.55 18.74 -7.35
CA PRO A 178 4.63 18.48 -6.41
C PRO A 178 4.80 19.61 -5.38
N ASN A 179 5.43 19.28 -4.26
CA ASN A 179 5.70 20.21 -3.15
C ASN A 179 4.43 20.85 -2.57
N SER A 180 3.35 20.08 -2.45
CA SER A 180 2.05 20.59 -2.04
C SER A 180 1.55 19.96 -0.74
N LEU A 181 0.91 20.78 0.09
CA LEU A 181 0.04 20.32 1.16
C LEU A 181 -1.41 20.39 0.67
N VAL A 182 -2.12 19.28 0.74
CA VAL A 182 -3.54 19.19 0.43
C VAL A 182 -4.32 18.53 1.57
N TYR A 183 -5.55 18.96 1.82
CA TYR A 183 -6.45 18.29 2.76
C TYR A 183 -7.92 18.55 2.47
N GLY A 184 -8.80 17.78 3.11
CA GLY A 184 -10.25 17.91 3.07
C GLY A 184 -10.94 16.87 2.18
N ASN A 185 -12.27 16.92 2.16
CA ASN A 185 -13.13 16.10 1.31
C ASN A 185 -14.11 16.98 0.51
N PRO A 186 -13.85 17.20 -0.79
CA PRO A 186 -12.67 16.77 -1.55
C PRO A 186 -11.40 17.54 -1.14
N ALA A 187 -10.24 16.92 -1.28
CA ALA A 187 -8.94 17.54 -0.96
C ALA A 187 -8.71 18.81 -1.82
N ARG A 188 -8.16 19.84 -1.18
CA ARG A 188 -7.84 21.14 -1.80
C ARG A 188 -6.41 21.53 -1.43
N LEU A 189 -5.78 22.27 -2.33
CA LEU A 189 -4.46 22.85 -2.08
C LEU A 189 -4.54 23.82 -0.91
N ALA A 190 -3.68 23.64 0.07
CA ALA A 190 -3.60 24.44 1.30
C ALA A 190 -2.29 25.21 1.44
N GLY A 191 -1.23 24.74 0.80
CA GLY A 191 0.06 25.39 0.88
C GLY A 191 1.16 24.63 0.14
N LYS A 192 2.39 25.11 0.30
CA LYS A 192 3.58 24.47 -0.22
C LYS A 192 4.33 23.74 0.89
N VAL A 193 4.91 22.60 0.55
CA VAL A 193 5.78 21.80 1.42
C VAL A 193 7.21 22.00 0.94
N GLU A 194 8.07 22.45 1.83
CA GLU A 194 9.52 22.47 1.57
C GLU A 194 10.08 21.06 1.80
N ARG A 195 9.80 20.51 2.97
CA ARG A 195 10.29 19.20 3.41
C ARG A 195 9.38 18.62 4.49
N TRP A 196 9.28 17.29 4.55
CA TRP A 196 8.77 16.57 5.70
C TRP A 196 9.76 15.45 6.08
N GLU A 197 9.76 15.05 7.33
CA GLU A 197 10.66 14.03 7.86
C GLU A 197 9.86 12.92 8.58
N ARG A 198 10.42 11.70 8.60
CA ARG A 198 9.85 10.54 9.30
C ARG A 198 10.16 10.57 10.78
#